data_c7c12ca115267610b3fc5302eb14ec66
#
_entry.id   c7c12ca115267610b3fc5302eb14ec66
#
_cell.length_a   1.000
_cell.length_b   1.000
_cell.length_c   1.000
_cell.angle_alpha   90.00
_cell.angle_beta   90.00
_cell.angle_gamma   90.00
#
_symmetry.space_group_name_H-M   'P 1'
#
loop_
_entity.id
_entity.type
_entity.pdbx_description
1 polymer ?
#
loop_
_entity_poly.entity_id
_entity_poly.type
_entity_poly.pdbx_seq_one_letter_code
_entity_poly.pdbx_strand_id
1 'polypeptide(L)'
;GTFIANSQNVNGQKLFEYKHNGNTYRCYVDIYNENEREINIIEVKATTNKKYRYWIDKRGKKQGLRFTDTKGNRGGTSYPLFVKDGNIWRLNTVKSTENEHSLKNFEQKKSVLFNRYSNEGKYLYDLAFQRFVIEGALRKAGDKRHVNYYLAVLNSEYVYDGAVDEN
;
A
#
# COMPACT_ATOMS: atom_id res chain seq x y z
N GLY A 1 6.00 6.04 -12.26
CA GLY A 1 6.21 5.60 -13.63
C GLY A 1 7.46 4.76 -13.82
N THR A 2 8.57 5.10 -13.18
CA THR A 2 9.89 4.44 -13.38
C THR A 2 9.99 3.01 -12.84
N PHE A 3 9.16 2.60 -11.90
CA PHE A 3 9.25 1.23 -11.34
C PHE A 3 8.69 0.17 -12.30
N ILE A 4 7.68 0.53 -13.09
CA ILE A 4 7.02 -0.41 -14.02
C ILE A 4 7.78 -0.50 -15.36
N ALA A 5 8.37 0.59 -15.82
CA ALA A 5 9.04 0.66 -17.13
C ALA A 5 10.35 -0.13 -17.25
N ASN A 6 11.01 -0.45 -16.13
CA ASN A 6 12.32 -1.13 -16.14
C ASN A 6 12.27 -2.63 -15.76
N SER A 7 11.08 -3.23 -15.55
CA SER A 7 11.01 -4.65 -15.24
C SER A 7 10.87 -5.47 -16.52
N GLN A 8 11.93 -6.09 -16.95
CA GLN A 8 11.96 -6.98 -18.13
C GLN A 8 11.09 -8.25 -18.00
N ASN A 9 10.40 -8.45 -16.85
CA ASN A 9 9.56 -9.62 -16.57
C ASN A 9 8.20 -9.23 -15.98
N VAL A 10 7.50 -8.27 -16.59
CA VAL A 10 6.11 -7.98 -16.21
C VAL A 10 5.20 -8.93 -16.97
N ASN A 11 4.79 -10.00 -16.31
CA ASN A 11 3.69 -10.83 -16.80
C ASN A 11 2.37 -10.12 -16.48
N GLY A 12 1.44 -10.09 -17.43
CA GLY A 12 0.10 -9.56 -17.26
C GLY A 12 -0.66 -10.26 -16.12
N GLN A 13 -1.95 -10.04 -16.02
CA GLN A 13 -2.80 -10.59 -14.95
C GLN A 13 -2.53 -12.08 -14.72
N LYS A 14 -2.20 -12.44 -13.49
CA LYS A 14 -1.97 -13.83 -13.06
C LYS A 14 -3.06 -14.29 -12.12
N LEU A 15 -3.64 -15.47 -12.40
CA LEU A 15 -4.61 -16.12 -11.53
C LEU A 15 -3.89 -16.95 -10.46
N PHE A 16 -4.31 -16.79 -9.21
CA PHE A 16 -3.98 -17.69 -8.11
C PHE A 16 -5.24 -18.39 -7.58
N GLU A 17 -5.11 -19.66 -7.23
CA GLU A 17 -6.15 -20.45 -6.63
C GLU A 17 -5.63 -21.14 -5.36
N TYR A 18 -6.41 -21.05 -4.28
CA TYR A 18 -6.12 -21.71 -3.01
C TYR A 18 -7.34 -22.43 -2.46
N LYS A 19 -7.21 -23.73 -2.21
CA LYS A 19 -8.26 -24.54 -1.56
C LYS A 19 -7.99 -24.63 -0.07
N HIS A 20 -8.95 -24.17 0.73
CA HIS A 20 -8.86 -24.16 2.19
C HIS A 20 -10.24 -24.44 2.82
N ASN A 21 -10.28 -25.36 3.78
CA ASN A 21 -11.52 -25.73 4.50
C ASN A 21 -12.72 -26.03 3.58
N GLY A 22 -12.49 -26.80 2.51
CA GLY A 22 -13.55 -27.18 1.56
C GLY A 22 -13.92 -26.09 0.55
N ASN A 23 -13.42 -24.87 0.70
CA ASN A 23 -13.68 -23.75 -0.19
C ASN A 23 -12.51 -23.51 -1.16
N THR A 24 -12.83 -22.99 -2.34
CA THR A 24 -11.86 -22.56 -3.33
C THR A 24 -11.86 -21.04 -3.41
N TYR A 25 -10.72 -20.44 -3.11
CA TYR A 25 -10.48 -19.00 -3.18
C TYR A 25 -9.64 -18.67 -4.42
N ARG A 26 -10.01 -17.62 -5.13
CA ARG A 26 -9.33 -17.19 -6.35
C ARG A 26 -9.09 -15.69 -6.32
N CYS A 27 -7.94 -15.25 -6.82
CA CYS A 27 -7.68 -13.85 -7.09
C CYS A 27 -6.87 -13.69 -8.38
N TYR A 28 -7.12 -12.59 -9.06
CA TYR A 28 -6.28 -12.09 -10.15
C TYR A 28 -5.40 -10.98 -9.60
N VAL A 29 -4.15 -10.95 -10.03
CA VAL A 29 -3.19 -9.89 -9.69
C VAL A 29 -3.03 -8.99 -10.91
N ASP A 30 -3.05 -7.68 -10.70
CA ASP A 30 -2.90 -6.74 -11.80
C ASP A 30 -1.49 -6.79 -12.40
N ILE A 31 -0.47 -6.78 -11.54
CA ILE A 31 0.93 -6.90 -11.97
C ILE A 31 1.64 -7.94 -11.10
N TYR A 32 2.24 -8.89 -11.77
CA TYR A 32 3.06 -9.94 -11.19
C TYR A 32 4.48 -9.84 -11.71
N ASN A 33 5.45 -9.80 -10.80
CA ASN A 33 6.87 -9.82 -11.13
C ASN A 33 7.60 -10.76 -10.17
N GLU A 34 8.50 -11.58 -10.69
CA GLU A 34 9.24 -12.55 -9.88
C GLU A 34 10.71 -12.66 -10.32
N ASN A 35 11.54 -13.04 -9.38
CA ASN A 35 12.91 -13.49 -9.60
C ASN A 35 13.18 -14.74 -8.74
N GLU A 36 14.43 -15.18 -8.69
CA GLU A 36 14.82 -16.38 -7.93
C GLU A 36 14.59 -16.29 -6.41
N ARG A 37 14.50 -15.07 -5.85
CA ARG A 37 14.44 -14.83 -4.39
C ARG A 37 13.11 -14.32 -3.92
N GLU A 38 12.41 -13.57 -4.76
CA GLU A 38 11.19 -12.85 -4.35
C GLU A 38 10.14 -12.79 -5.45
N ILE A 39 8.91 -12.58 -5.01
CA ILE A 39 7.73 -12.33 -5.83
C ILE A 39 7.19 -10.97 -5.43
N ASN A 40 6.90 -10.11 -6.41
CA ASN A 40 6.30 -8.81 -6.21
C ASN A 40 4.88 -8.80 -6.78
N ILE A 41 3.92 -8.52 -5.92
CA ILE A 41 2.49 -8.41 -6.23
C ILE A 41 2.10 -6.94 -6.15
N ILE A 42 1.57 -6.39 -7.23
CA ILE A 42 1.16 -5.00 -7.28
C ILE A 42 -0.31 -4.92 -7.68
N GLU A 43 -1.13 -4.45 -6.76
CA GLU A 43 -2.53 -4.14 -7.00
C GLU A 43 -2.66 -2.68 -7.41
N VAL A 44 -3.27 -2.43 -8.56
CA VAL A 44 -3.43 -1.08 -9.11
C VAL A 44 -4.86 -0.58 -8.85
N LYS A 45 -4.97 0.61 -8.28
CA LYS A 45 -6.27 1.24 -8.05
C LYS A 45 -6.37 2.60 -8.74
N ALA A 46 -7.39 2.78 -9.55
CA ALA A 46 -7.71 4.04 -10.23
C ALA A 46 -8.21 5.10 -9.23
N THR A 47 -7.37 5.42 -8.25
CA THR A 47 -7.60 6.45 -7.25
C THR A 47 -6.30 7.21 -6.98
N THR A 48 -6.42 8.41 -6.42
CA THR A 48 -5.23 9.20 -6.12
C THR A 48 -4.74 8.97 -4.69
N ASN A 49 -3.46 9.25 -4.47
CA ASN A 49 -2.82 9.21 -3.15
C ASN A 49 -3.41 10.24 -2.16
N LYS A 50 -4.29 11.15 -2.60
CA LYS A 50 -5.01 12.09 -1.70
C LYS A 50 -5.72 11.38 -0.56
N LYS A 51 -6.29 10.20 -0.79
CA LYS A 51 -6.94 9.38 0.24
C LYS A 51 -6.00 9.04 1.39
N TYR A 52 -4.73 8.82 1.09
CA TYR A 52 -3.73 8.44 2.06
C TYR A 52 -2.99 9.64 2.66
N ARG A 53 -3.07 10.80 2.01
CA ARG A 53 -2.45 12.05 2.47
C ARG A 53 -3.34 12.89 3.36
N TYR A 54 -4.67 12.81 3.16
CA TYR A 54 -5.62 13.64 3.87
C TYR A 54 -6.76 12.79 4.45
N TRP A 55 -7.09 13.02 5.68
CA TRP A 55 -8.33 12.53 6.25
C TRP A 55 -9.18 13.72 6.70
N ILE A 56 -10.49 13.54 6.75
CA ILE A 56 -11.42 14.57 7.18
C ILE A 56 -11.80 14.23 8.63
N ASP A 57 -11.50 15.13 9.56
CA ASP A 57 -11.91 14.98 10.95
C ASP A 57 -13.45 15.14 11.10
N LYS A 58 -13.95 14.88 12.31
CA LYS A 58 -15.38 15.00 12.62
C LYS A 58 -15.95 16.43 12.43
N ARG A 59 -15.09 17.44 12.22
CA ARG A 59 -15.45 18.83 11.96
C ARG A 59 -15.39 19.21 10.49
N GLY A 60 -15.17 18.24 9.61
CA GLY A 60 -15.03 18.49 8.18
C GLY A 60 -13.71 19.13 7.76
N LYS A 61 -12.73 19.28 8.67
CA LYS A 61 -11.42 19.82 8.33
C LYS A 61 -10.53 18.72 7.76
N LYS A 62 -9.91 19.02 6.62
CA LYS A 62 -8.84 18.16 6.05
C LYS A 62 -7.67 18.12 7.01
N GLN A 63 -7.41 16.96 7.58
CA GLN A 63 -6.20 16.68 8.36
C GLN A 63 -5.25 15.95 7.44
N GLY A 64 -4.03 16.47 7.27
CA GLY A 64 -3.05 15.78 6.45
C GLY A 64 -2.64 14.45 7.08
N LEU A 65 -2.92 13.35 6.40
CA LEU A 65 -2.14 12.13 6.55
C LEU A 65 -0.81 12.44 5.88
N ARG A 66 0.14 13.01 6.61
CA ARG A 66 1.37 13.49 6.01
C ARG A 66 2.25 12.33 5.60
N PHE A 67 2.43 12.19 4.31
CA PHE A 67 3.60 11.53 3.76
C PHE A 67 4.80 12.44 4.04
N THR A 68 5.61 12.24 5.01
CA THR A 68 6.95 12.85 5.15
C THR A 68 7.14 14.25 5.71
N ASP A 69 6.28 14.95 6.30
CA ASP A 69 6.77 16.17 6.90
C ASP A 69 7.25 15.92 8.33
N THR A 70 8.58 15.90 8.50
CA THR A 70 9.27 15.86 9.79
C THR A 70 9.23 17.21 10.50
N LYS A 71 8.75 18.27 9.85
CA LYS A 71 8.57 19.58 10.46
C LYS A 71 7.19 19.68 11.08
N GLY A 72 7.15 19.52 12.41
CA GLY A 72 5.95 19.69 13.20
C GLY A 72 5.25 21.02 12.92
N ASN A 73 3.95 20.97 12.62
CA ASN A 73 3.12 22.14 12.70
C ASN A 73 2.81 22.43 14.15
N ARG A 74 3.04 23.66 14.51
CA ARG A 74 2.61 24.41 15.71
C ARG A 74 1.91 23.56 16.78
N GLY A 75 2.68 23.08 17.75
CA GLY A 75 2.16 22.61 19.02
C GLY A 75 2.17 21.11 19.27
N GLY A 76 2.67 20.25 18.39
CA GLY A 76 2.81 18.82 18.66
C GLY A 76 3.49 18.07 17.54
N THR A 77 4.43 17.22 17.88
CA THR A 77 5.05 16.26 16.97
C THR A 77 3.97 15.28 16.50
N SER A 78 3.52 15.42 15.26
CA SER A 78 2.61 14.46 14.66
C SER A 78 3.44 13.47 13.85
N TYR A 79 3.40 12.18 14.22
CA TYR A 79 4.09 11.14 13.47
C TYR A 79 3.44 10.94 12.11
N PRO A 80 4.22 10.90 11.03
CA PRO A 80 3.69 10.57 9.72
C PRO A 80 3.21 9.12 9.70
N LEU A 81 2.09 8.86 9.05
CA LEU A 81 1.55 7.50 8.92
C LEU A 81 2.41 6.66 7.98
N PHE A 82 2.97 7.28 6.95
CA PHE A 82 3.86 6.64 6.00
C PHE A 82 5.20 7.35 5.95
N VAL A 83 6.25 6.60 5.72
CA VAL A 83 7.61 7.08 5.47
C VAL A 83 8.05 6.62 4.08
N LYS A 84 8.81 7.50 3.40
CA LYS A 84 9.35 7.18 2.09
C LYS A 84 10.62 6.35 2.24
N ASP A 85 10.68 5.25 1.50
CA ASP A 85 11.84 4.36 1.42
C ASP A 85 12.15 4.14 -0.07
N GLY A 86 13.15 4.85 -0.58
CA GLY A 86 13.40 4.92 -2.02
C GLY A 86 12.20 5.48 -2.79
N ASN A 87 11.63 4.68 -3.68
CA ASN A 87 10.46 5.03 -4.49
C ASN A 87 9.14 4.52 -3.93
N ILE A 88 9.15 3.85 -2.79
CA ILE A 88 7.95 3.30 -2.15
C ILE A 88 7.66 3.99 -0.82
N TRP A 89 6.41 3.88 -0.38
CA TRP A 89 5.95 4.36 0.90
C TRP A 89 5.64 3.18 1.81
N ARG A 90 6.22 3.17 3.00
CA ARG A 90 5.98 2.15 4.02
C ARG A 90 5.20 2.72 5.18
N LEU A 91 4.36 1.88 5.80
CA LEU A 91 3.72 2.25 7.06
C LEU A 91 4.81 2.52 8.11
N ASN A 92 4.72 3.67 8.77
CA ASN A 92 5.66 4.04 9.81
C ASN A 92 5.52 3.14 11.04
N THR A 93 6.65 2.84 11.67
CA THR A 93 6.73 2.15 12.97
C THR A 93 7.13 3.17 14.02
N VAL A 94 6.19 3.52 14.89
CA VAL A 94 6.43 4.44 16.00
C VAL A 94 6.75 3.63 17.26
N LYS A 95 7.85 3.99 17.95
CA LYS A 95 8.26 3.32 19.18
C LYS A 95 7.48 3.87 20.39
N SER A 96 7.24 3.03 21.39
CA SER A 96 6.48 3.37 22.61
C SER A 96 7.12 4.45 23.50
N THR A 97 8.35 4.85 23.23
CA THR A 97 9.09 5.91 23.97
C THR A 97 8.70 7.33 23.53
N GLU A 98 7.81 7.43 22.56
CA GLU A 98 7.42 8.69 21.94
C GLU A 98 6.30 9.38 22.74
N ASN A 99 6.03 10.65 22.41
CA ASN A 99 4.99 11.43 23.08
C ASN A 99 3.60 10.76 22.98
N GLU A 100 2.94 10.55 24.11
CA GLU A 100 1.67 9.82 24.22
C GLU A 100 0.56 10.42 23.34
N HIS A 101 0.45 11.75 23.30
CA HIS A 101 -0.56 12.42 22.45
C HIS A 101 -0.34 12.16 20.96
N SER A 102 0.91 12.19 20.53
CA SER A 102 1.29 11.91 19.15
C SER A 102 1.10 10.45 18.77
N LEU A 103 1.37 9.53 19.71
CA LEU A 103 1.05 8.10 19.55
C LEU A 103 -0.44 7.87 19.38
N LYS A 104 -1.27 8.47 20.24
CA LYS A 104 -2.73 8.35 20.14
C LYS A 104 -3.25 8.83 18.78
N ASN A 105 -2.76 9.96 18.28
CA ASN A 105 -3.10 10.46 16.95
C ASN A 105 -2.64 9.54 15.84
N PHE A 106 -1.45 8.97 15.96
CA PHE A 106 -0.93 7.98 15.01
C PHE A 106 -1.82 6.73 14.97
N GLU A 107 -2.14 6.14 16.11
CA GLU A 107 -2.98 4.95 16.21
C GLU A 107 -4.42 5.21 15.71
N GLN A 108 -4.98 6.39 15.94
CA GLN A 108 -6.28 6.77 15.38
C GLN A 108 -6.23 6.80 13.84
N LYS A 109 -5.20 7.39 13.25
CA LYS A 109 -5.02 7.42 11.78
C LYS A 109 -4.81 6.01 11.22
N LYS A 110 -4.01 5.21 11.91
CA LYS A 110 -3.76 3.82 11.55
C LYS A 110 -5.05 2.98 11.62
N SER A 111 -5.91 3.20 12.62
CA SER A 111 -7.19 2.50 12.74
C SER A 111 -8.13 2.77 11.56
N VAL A 112 -8.12 3.99 11.01
CA VAL A 112 -8.89 4.31 9.78
C VAL A 112 -8.34 3.53 8.58
N LEU A 113 -7.02 3.47 8.44
CA LEU A 113 -6.35 2.71 7.37
C LEU A 113 -6.68 1.22 7.45
N PHE A 114 -6.78 0.66 8.66
CA PHE A 114 -7.13 -0.76 8.87
C PHE A 114 -8.64 -1.02 9.04
N ASN A 115 -9.49 -0.05 8.74
CA ASN A 115 -10.92 -0.24 8.71
C ASN A 115 -11.40 -0.57 7.28
N ARG A 116 -11.87 -1.80 7.05
CA ARG A 116 -12.34 -2.25 5.73
C ARG A 116 -13.48 -1.43 5.13
N TYR A 117 -14.23 -0.72 5.98
CA TYR A 117 -15.35 0.12 5.56
C TYR A 117 -14.93 1.56 5.24
N SER A 118 -13.69 1.94 5.55
CA SER A 118 -13.18 3.25 5.18
C SER A 118 -12.81 3.30 3.69
N ASN A 119 -12.79 4.51 3.15
CA ASN A 119 -12.35 4.73 1.76
C ASN A 119 -10.87 4.39 1.57
N GLU A 120 -10.08 4.52 2.64
CA GLU A 120 -8.65 4.24 2.69
C GLU A 120 -8.39 2.75 2.85
N GLY A 121 -9.14 2.11 3.74
CA GLY A 121 -8.88 0.74 4.16
C GLY A 121 -9.37 -0.33 3.19
N LYS A 122 -10.44 -0.10 2.43
CA LYS A 122 -11.03 -1.12 1.57
C LYS A 122 -10.01 -1.77 0.61
N TYR A 123 -9.10 -0.98 0.03
CA TYR A 123 -8.09 -1.51 -0.89
C TYR A 123 -6.98 -2.30 -0.19
N LEU A 124 -6.71 -2.00 1.08
CA LEU A 124 -5.81 -2.83 1.89
C LEU A 124 -6.41 -4.20 2.19
N TYR A 125 -7.74 -4.26 2.36
CA TYR A 125 -8.43 -5.54 2.54
C TYR A 125 -8.48 -6.36 1.26
N ASP A 126 -8.61 -5.73 0.08
CA ASP A 126 -8.45 -6.40 -1.20
C ASP A 126 -7.06 -7.06 -1.29
N LEU A 127 -6.01 -6.29 -0.97
CA LEU A 127 -4.64 -6.77 -0.97
C LEU A 127 -4.39 -7.86 0.09
N ALA A 128 -5.02 -7.76 1.26
CA ALA A 128 -4.94 -8.78 2.31
C ALA A 128 -5.61 -10.09 1.88
N PHE A 129 -6.72 -10.02 1.14
CA PHE A 129 -7.36 -11.20 0.56
C PHE A 129 -6.47 -11.85 -0.50
N GLN A 130 -5.89 -11.07 -1.41
CA GLN A 130 -4.92 -11.58 -2.38
C GLN A 130 -3.76 -12.28 -1.67
N ARG A 131 -3.20 -11.65 -0.63
CA ARG A 131 -2.14 -12.23 0.20
C ARG A 131 -2.53 -13.60 0.76
N PHE A 132 -3.72 -13.73 1.32
CA PHE A 132 -4.23 -15.01 1.84
C PHE A 132 -4.25 -16.10 0.77
N VAL A 133 -4.77 -15.78 -0.43
CA VAL A 133 -4.87 -16.74 -1.54
C VAL A 133 -3.48 -17.10 -2.08
N ILE A 134 -2.64 -16.11 -2.33
CA ILE A 134 -1.31 -16.29 -2.94
C ILE A 134 -0.38 -17.06 -2.00
N GLU A 135 -0.26 -16.64 -0.74
CA GLU A 135 0.59 -17.36 0.23
C GLU A 135 0.10 -18.77 0.49
N GLY A 136 -1.22 -19.00 0.46
CA GLY A 136 -1.80 -20.35 0.54
C GLY A 136 -1.44 -21.21 -0.66
N ALA A 137 -1.52 -20.67 -1.87
CA ALA A 137 -1.16 -21.36 -3.12
C ALA A 137 0.34 -21.68 -3.17
N LEU A 138 1.21 -20.70 -2.87
CA LEU A 138 2.66 -20.86 -2.87
C LEU A 138 3.12 -21.88 -1.83
N ARG A 139 2.56 -21.84 -0.64
CA ARG A 139 2.85 -22.85 0.41
C ARG A 139 2.49 -24.26 -0.04
N LYS A 140 1.37 -24.44 -0.72
CA LYS A 140 0.98 -25.74 -1.31
C LYS A 140 1.94 -26.20 -2.39
N ALA A 141 2.46 -25.28 -3.18
CA ALA A 141 3.44 -25.54 -4.23
C ALA A 141 4.86 -25.76 -3.68
N GLY A 142 5.09 -25.58 -2.38
CA GLY A 142 6.42 -25.66 -1.77
C GLY A 142 7.33 -24.46 -2.09
N ASP A 143 6.78 -23.39 -2.64
CA ASP A 143 7.50 -22.15 -2.93
C ASP A 143 7.75 -21.37 -1.63
N LYS A 144 9.02 -21.10 -1.32
CA LYS A 144 9.46 -20.42 -0.10
C LYS A 144 9.98 -19.00 -0.36
N ARG A 145 9.84 -18.49 -1.58
CA ARG A 145 10.29 -17.14 -1.91
C ARG A 145 9.54 -16.11 -1.08
N HIS A 146 10.22 -15.00 -0.81
CA HIS A 146 9.59 -13.86 -0.15
C HIS A 146 8.57 -13.19 -1.08
N VAL A 147 7.39 -12.85 -0.54
CA VAL A 147 6.35 -12.17 -1.32
C VAL A 147 6.17 -10.75 -0.80
N ASN A 148 6.38 -9.77 -1.66
CA ASN A 148 6.12 -8.37 -1.40
C ASN A 148 4.77 -7.97 -2.00
N TYR A 149 3.99 -7.18 -1.25
CA TYR A 149 2.68 -6.69 -1.67
C TYR A 149 2.66 -5.18 -1.73
N TYR A 150 2.28 -4.64 -2.87
CA TYR A 150 2.23 -3.20 -3.12
C TYR A 150 0.85 -2.77 -3.59
N LEU A 151 0.41 -1.61 -3.11
CA LEU A 151 -0.75 -0.90 -3.62
C LEU A 151 -0.26 0.28 -4.46
N ALA A 152 -0.51 0.25 -5.75
CA ALA A 152 -0.20 1.35 -6.66
C ALA A 152 -1.42 2.26 -6.82
N VAL A 153 -1.21 3.55 -6.59
CA VAL A 153 -2.24 4.60 -6.74
C VAL A 153 -1.65 5.79 -7.49
N LEU A 154 -2.50 6.55 -8.15
CA LEU A 154 -2.07 7.71 -8.92
C LEU A 154 -1.49 8.81 -8.00
N ASN A 155 -0.38 9.40 -8.42
CA ASN A 155 0.18 10.56 -7.74
C ASN A 155 -0.66 11.80 -8.07
N SER A 156 -1.34 12.37 -7.07
CA SER A 156 -2.18 13.56 -7.25
C SER A 156 -1.40 14.86 -7.48
N GLU A 157 -0.09 14.82 -7.33
CA GLU A 157 0.82 15.95 -7.56
C GLU A 157 1.62 15.78 -8.85
N TYR A 158 1.36 14.70 -9.60
CA TYR A 158 1.98 14.52 -10.89
C TYR A 158 1.49 15.59 -11.87
N VAL A 159 2.43 16.32 -12.42
CA VAL A 159 2.19 17.27 -13.51
C VAL A 159 2.83 16.66 -14.76
N TYR A 160 2.03 16.50 -15.79
CA TYR A 160 2.55 16.02 -17.08
C TYR A 160 3.50 17.07 -17.66
N ASP A 161 4.73 16.70 -17.91
CA ASP A 161 5.79 17.58 -18.41
C ASP A 161 5.82 17.70 -19.96
N GLY A 162 4.90 16.98 -20.62
CA GLY A 162 4.82 16.96 -22.08
C GLY A 162 5.79 15.99 -22.75
N ALA A 163 6.58 15.24 -21.98
CA ALA A 163 7.44 14.21 -22.54
C ALA A 163 6.58 13.05 -23.05
N VAL A 164 6.63 12.78 -24.35
CA VAL A 164 6.07 11.58 -24.95
C VAL A 164 7.19 10.54 -24.95
N ASP A 165 6.96 9.40 -24.28
CA ASP A 165 7.86 8.26 -24.46
C ASP A 165 7.76 7.84 -25.92
N GLU A 166 8.75 8.19 -26.72
CA GLU A 166 8.92 7.65 -28.07
C GLU A 166 9.31 6.17 -27.92
N ASN A 167 8.32 5.29 -28.11
CA ASN A 167 8.52 3.86 -28.30
C ASN A 167 8.58 3.55 -29.80
#